data_aac2bdb8820297e277ed48980d33aea3
#
_entry.id   aac2bdb8820297e277ed48980d33aea3
#
_cell.length_a   1.000
_cell.length_b   1.000
_cell.length_c   1.000
_cell.angle_alpha   90.00
_cell.angle_beta   90.00
_cell.angle_gamma   90.00
#
_symmetry.space_group_name_H-M   'P 1'
#
loop_
_entity.id
_entity.type
_entity.pdbx_description
1 polymer ?
#
loop_
_entity_poly.entity_id
_entity_poly.type
_entity_poly.pdbx_seq_one_letter_code
_entity_poly.pdbx_strand_id
1 'polypeptide(L)'
;YLRKALFYGYGGPGWGHTFNGYNVKSIMEKYGCSSETRAMQHYLVDYLYDGESGFGGALSTTAKNMLKEIKAALAKMPDPTAMKLLPGLSVNATGKETESFTWKANEAFTITIHLENGVSLVNETTGKTASGNVTVKGGEKFHLVATTANMGSLKGKYAITSNFPLDFHAMLLKLESSQDIGFGYYTDSSDLQITVDWPEEAVIEITKKDGDTGKNLAGAVYGVYSDNACTKLIVKMPPTDSNGSSRVTLTKTQDTVYLKEITAPEGYVVQASSYGVKLVVGSTTKQTVTDKEQKGNLTVYKEGEVFVGAVSDENGTLFQYEKRRQKGAVYNVYAAEDIVTAGGKTVYKKG
;
A
#
# COMPACT_ATOMS: atom_id res chain seq x y z
N TYR A 1 37.07 -20.71 -7.60
CA TYR A 1 38.23 -19.80 -7.61
C TYR A 1 38.30 -18.93 -8.87
N LEU A 2 38.12 -19.47 -10.07
CA LEU A 2 38.22 -18.74 -11.34
C LEU A 2 37.39 -17.44 -11.33
N ARG A 3 36.12 -17.53 -10.92
CA ARG A 3 35.22 -16.36 -10.80
C ARG A 3 35.77 -15.28 -9.86
N LYS A 4 36.30 -15.70 -8.70
CA LYS A 4 36.91 -14.77 -7.76
C LYS A 4 38.20 -14.15 -8.32
N ALA A 5 39.00 -14.91 -9.04
CA ALA A 5 40.20 -14.39 -9.69
C ALA A 5 39.88 -13.33 -10.76
N LEU A 6 38.84 -13.57 -11.56
CA LEU A 6 38.38 -12.63 -12.57
C LEU A 6 37.72 -11.39 -11.96
N PHE A 7 37.06 -11.54 -10.83
CA PHE A 7 36.42 -10.40 -10.16
C PHE A 7 37.42 -9.54 -9.37
N TYR A 8 38.29 -10.17 -8.55
CA TYR A 8 39.21 -9.48 -7.64
C TYR A 8 40.60 -9.23 -8.24
N GLY A 9 40.92 -9.90 -9.35
CA GLY A 9 42.16 -9.74 -10.07
C GLY A 9 42.20 -8.50 -10.98
N TYR A 10 43.33 -8.30 -11.63
CA TYR A 10 43.57 -7.14 -12.50
C TYR A 10 42.49 -6.99 -13.60
N GLY A 11 41.91 -5.81 -13.69
CA GLY A 11 40.85 -5.49 -14.64
C GLY A 11 39.45 -5.96 -14.22
N GLY A 12 39.33 -6.68 -13.11
CA GLY A 12 38.04 -7.08 -12.54
C GLY A 12 37.39 -5.95 -11.72
N PRO A 13 36.07 -6.02 -11.49
CA PRO A 13 35.33 -4.98 -10.74
C PRO A 13 35.84 -4.77 -9.31
N GLY A 14 36.33 -5.82 -8.65
CA GLY A 14 36.85 -5.78 -7.29
C GLY A 14 38.36 -5.47 -7.18
N TRP A 15 39.02 -5.17 -8.28
CA TRP A 15 40.44 -4.87 -8.31
C TRP A 15 40.80 -3.65 -7.45
N GLY A 16 41.80 -3.81 -6.57
CA GLY A 16 42.26 -2.74 -5.69
C GLY A 16 41.37 -2.48 -4.47
N HIS A 17 40.23 -3.15 -4.34
CA HIS A 17 39.37 -3.07 -3.17
C HIS A 17 39.72 -4.14 -2.13
N THR A 18 39.45 -3.84 -0.85
CA THR A 18 39.66 -4.76 0.26
C THR A 18 38.35 -5.44 0.66
N PHE A 19 38.36 -6.78 0.71
CA PHE A 19 37.23 -7.60 1.13
C PHE A 19 37.65 -8.56 2.23
N ASN A 20 36.97 -8.57 3.36
CA ASN A 20 37.31 -9.39 4.52
C ASN A 20 38.77 -9.25 4.95
N GLY A 21 39.36 -8.05 4.80
CA GLY A 21 40.76 -7.78 5.13
C GLY A 21 41.77 -8.19 4.05
N TYR A 22 41.36 -8.70 2.91
CA TYR A 22 42.22 -9.13 1.80
C TYR A 22 42.07 -8.20 0.58
N ASN A 23 43.23 -7.94 -0.06
CA ASN A 23 43.30 -7.14 -1.29
C ASN A 23 44.31 -7.78 -2.26
N VAL A 24 43.86 -8.28 -3.39
CA VAL A 24 44.70 -8.99 -4.34
C VAL A 24 45.81 -8.09 -4.91
N LYS A 25 45.51 -6.81 -5.19
CA LYS A 25 46.51 -5.83 -5.66
C LYS A 25 47.63 -5.67 -4.61
N SER A 26 47.28 -5.46 -3.36
CA SER A 26 48.29 -5.32 -2.28
C SER A 26 49.15 -6.56 -2.09
N ILE A 27 48.59 -7.77 -2.28
CA ILE A 27 49.42 -8.99 -2.27
C ILE A 27 50.37 -9.01 -3.42
N MET A 28 49.97 -8.66 -4.64
CA MET A 28 50.88 -8.59 -5.80
C MET A 28 51.99 -7.56 -5.62
N GLU A 29 51.67 -6.38 -5.08
CA GLU A 29 52.63 -5.31 -4.77
C GLU A 29 53.68 -5.75 -3.74
N LYS A 30 53.25 -6.47 -2.69
CA LYS A 30 54.15 -7.06 -1.67
C LYS A 30 55.25 -7.94 -2.27
N TYR A 31 54.98 -8.63 -3.35
CA TYR A 31 55.93 -9.48 -4.07
C TYR A 31 56.69 -8.77 -5.20
N GLY A 32 56.58 -7.44 -5.26
CA GLY A 32 57.32 -6.62 -6.26
C GLY A 32 56.70 -6.70 -7.67
N CYS A 33 55.48 -7.22 -7.77
CA CYS A 33 54.77 -7.17 -9.07
C CYS A 33 54.15 -5.78 -9.23
N SER A 34 54.63 -5.03 -10.23
CA SER A 34 53.94 -3.79 -10.66
C SER A 34 52.53 -4.14 -11.10
N SER A 35 51.56 -3.45 -10.54
CA SER A 35 50.13 -3.80 -10.49
C SER A 35 49.42 -3.85 -11.85
N GLU A 36 50.08 -3.62 -12.95
CA GLU A 36 49.44 -3.30 -14.24
C GLU A 36 49.69 -4.30 -15.36
N THR A 37 50.19 -5.48 -15.07
CA THR A 37 50.43 -6.43 -16.15
C THR A 37 49.29 -7.43 -16.28
N ARG A 38 48.59 -7.38 -17.43
CA ARG A 38 47.66 -8.42 -17.88
C ARG A 38 48.25 -9.82 -17.78
N ALA A 39 49.57 -9.97 -17.90
CA ALA A 39 50.29 -11.21 -17.72
C ALA A 39 50.07 -11.83 -16.32
N MET A 40 50.02 -11.02 -15.27
CA MET A 40 49.81 -11.54 -13.92
C MET A 40 48.36 -12.06 -13.70
N GLN A 41 47.40 -11.48 -14.38
CA GLN A 41 46.04 -12.00 -14.38
C GLN A 41 45.96 -13.38 -15.09
N HIS A 42 46.65 -13.52 -16.20
CA HIS A 42 46.83 -14.82 -16.88
C HIS A 42 47.46 -15.85 -15.95
N TYR A 43 48.57 -15.52 -15.32
CA TYR A 43 49.24 -16.45 -14.41
C TYR A 43 48.35 -16.84 -13.23
N LEU A 44 47.54 -15.93 -12.72
CA LEU A 44 46.59 -16.21 -11.63
C LEU A 44 45.53 -17.19 -12.10
N VAL A 45 44.93 -16.94 -13.28
CA VAL A 45 43.88 -17.80 -13.84
C VAL A 45 44.45 -19.18 -14.14
N ASP A 46 45.60 -19.30 -14.80
CA ASP A 46 46.25 -20.57 -15.12
C ASP A 46 46.59 -21.37 -13.86
N TYR A 47 47.18 -20.68 -12.86
CA TYR A 47 47.52 -21.34 -11.57
C TYR A 47 46.28 -21.87 -10.85
N LEU A 48 45.18 -21.17 -10.90
CA LEU A 48 43.95 -21.59 -10.23
C LEU A 48 43.22 -22.70 -10.99
N TYR A 49 43.46 -22.83 -12.30
CA TYR A 49 42.84 -23.82 -13.14
C TYR A 49 43.70 -25.09 -13.24
N ASP A 50 44.95 -25.01 -13.60
CA ASP A 50 45.86 -26.14 -13.88
C ASP A 50 46.89 -26.39 -12.77
N GLY A 51 46.95 -25.49 -11.76
CA GLY A 51 47.97 -25.57 -10.70
C GLY A 51 49.38 -25.20 -11.22
N GLU A 52 50.43 -25.75 -10.54
CA GLU A 52 51.82 -25.48 -10.94
C GLU A 52 52.20 -26.15 -12.27
N SER A 53 51.49 -27.19 -12.70
CA SER A 53 51.73 -27.95 -13.90
C SER A 53 51.46 -27.14 -15.18
N GLY A 54 50.52 -26.20 -15.17
CA GLY A 54 50.18 -25.35 -16.31
C GLY A 54 51.35 -24.46 -16.83
N PHE A 55 52.44 -24.30 -16.04
CA PHE A 55 53.57 -23.41 -16.36
C PHE A 55 54.81 -24.14 -16.87
N GLY A 56 54.78 -25.43 -17.12
CA GLY A 56 55.96 -26.17 -17.61
C GLY A 56 57.22 -26.06 -16.74
N GLY A 57 57.05 -25.75 -15.44
CA GLY A 57 58.19 -25.63 -14.53
C GLY A 57 58.87 -24.24 -14.44
N ALA A 58 58.39 -23.24 -15.18
CA ALA A 58 59.08 -21.95 -15.34
C ALA A 58 58.77 -20.88 -14.26
N LEU A 59 57.89 -21.15 -13.26
CA LEU A 59 57.58 -20.16 -12.21
C LEU A 59 58.70 -20.04 -11.17
N SER A 60 59.14 -18.80 -10.91
CA SER A 60 60.06 -18.52 -9.82
C SER A 60 59.42 -18.85 -8.44
N THR A 61 60.26 -19.11 -7.45
CA THR A 61 59.77 -19.35 -6.05
C THR A 61 58.93 -18.16 -5.54
N THR A 62 59.33 -16.94 -5.89
CA THR A 62 58.60 -15.71 -5.52
C THR A 62 57.20 -15.71 -6.13
N ALA A 63 57.09 -16.00 -7.44
CA ALA A 63 55.80 -16.08 -8.09
C ALA A 63 54.90 -17.19 -7.50
N LYS A 64 55.45 -18.35 -7.23
CA LYS A 64 54.73 -19.46 -6.60
C LYS A 64 54.17 -19.05 -5.23
N ASN A 65 54.98 -18.41 -4.36
CA ASN A 65 54.53 -17.96 -3.05
C ASN A 65 53.41 -16.89 -3.14
N MET A 66 53.55 -15.94 -4.08
CA MET A 66 52.52 -14.94 -4.34
C MET A 66 51.20 -15.59 -4.77
N LEU A 67 51.21 -16.48 -5.74
CA LEU A 67 50.02 -17.17 -6.22
C LEU A 67 49.33 -18.02 -5.14
N LYS A 68 50.14 -18.69 -4.29
CA LYS A 68 49.62 -19.42 -3.10
C LYS A 68 48.93 -18.47 -2.13
N GLU A 69 49.53 -17.31 -1.83
CA GLU A 69 48.94 -16.32 -0.91
C GLU A 69 47.63 -15.74 -1.51
N ILE A 70 47.61 -15.39 -2.81
CA ILE A 70 46.39 -14.94 -3.47
C ILE A 70 45.30 -16.00 -3.44
N LYS A 71 45.62 -17.26 -3.73
CA LYS A 71 44.64 -18.36 -3.65
C LYS A 71 44.05 -18.50 -2.25
N ALA A 72 44.89 -18.38 -1.20
CA ALA A 72 44.41 -18.43 0.17
C ALA A 72 43.55 -17.22 0.54
N ALA A 73 43.87 -16.02 0.02
CA ALA A 73 43.07 -14.82 0.17
C ALA A 73 41.71 -14.95 -0.53
N LEU A 74 41.70 -15.41 -1.78
CA LEU A 74 40.47 -15.63 -2.57
C LEU A 74 39.53 -16.65 -1.90
N ALA A 75 40.04 -17.64 -1.17
CA ALA A 75 39.21 -18.56 -0.40
C ALA A 75 38.37 -17.86 0.67
N LYS A 76 38.90 -16.79 1.25
CA LYS A 76 38.29 -16.03 2.34
C LYS A 76 37.51 -14.80 1.87
N MET A 77 37.73 -14.36 0.64
CA MET A 77 36.97 -13.27 0.04
C MET A 77 35.54 -13.72 -0.34
N PRO A 78 34.55 -12.82 -0.34
CA PRO A 78 33.17 -13.17 -0.68
C PRO A 78 33.02 -13.72 -2.10
N ASP A 79 31.96 -14.49 -2.33
CA ASP A 79 31.60 -14.92 -3.68
C ASP A 79 30.92 -13.75 -4.42
N PRO A 80 31.44 -13.30 -5.57
CA PRO A 80 30.90 -12.17 -6.31
C PRO A 80 29.56 -12.45 -7.01
N THR A 81 29.06 -13.67 -6.98
CA THR A 81 27.74 -14.02 -7.54
C THR A 81 26.64 -14.16 -6.51
N ALA A 82 26.91 -13.85 -5.25
CA ALA A 82 25.95 -14.04 -4.17
C ALA A 82 24.68 -13.18 -4.28
N MET A 83 24.37 -12.63 -5.45
CA MET A 83 23.31 -11.65 -5.61
C MET A 83 22.35 -12.02 -6.72
N LYS A 84 21.45 -12.92 -6.42
CA LYS A 84 20.24 -13.05 -7.23
C LYS A 84 19.31 -11.87 -6.95
N LEU A 85 18.64 -11.42 -8.03
CA LEU A 85 17.55 -10.48 -8.08
C LEU A 85 16.75 -10.43 -6.77
N LEU A 86 16.56 -9.24 -6.26
CA LEU A 86 15.60 -9.02 -5.19
C LEU A 86 14.22 -9.40 -5.72
N PRO A 87 13.52 -10.33 -5.07
CA PRO A 87 12.16 -10.71 -5.49
C PRO A 87 11.23 -9.50 -5.33
N GLY A 88 10.09 -9.53 -6.00
CA GLY A 88 8.98 -8.66 -5.65
C GLY A 88 8.65 -8.85 -4.17
N LEU A 89 8.45 -7.76 -3.45
CA LEU A 89 8.08 -7.80 -2.04
C LEU A 89 6.55 -7.81 -1.93
N SER A 90 6.03 -8.82 -1.21
CA SER A 90 4.59 -8.89 -0.90
C SER A 90 4.24 -7.89 0.19
N VAL A 91 3.07 -7.27 0.06
CA VAL A 91 2.51 -6.40 1.10
C VAL A 91 1.90 -7.28 2.19
N ASN A 92 2.10 -6.91 3.46
CA ASN A 92 1.52 -7.62 4.59
C ASN A 92 0.00 -7.37 4.72
N ALA A 93 -0.65 -8.04 5.69
CA ALA A 93 -2.09 -7.94 5.92
C ALA A 93 -2.60 -6.52 6.24
N THR A 94 -1.74 -5.62 6.73
CA THR A 94 -2.12 -4.21 6.98
C THR A 94 -2.19 -3.38 5.71
N GLY A 95 -1.63 -3.86 4.61
CA GLY A 95 -1.52 -3.16 3.35
C GLY A 95 -0.51 -2.00 3.34
N LYS A 96 0.11 -1.68 4.48
CA LYS A 96 1.02 -0.52 4.65
C LYS A 96 2.49 -0.88 4.72
N GLU A 97 2.80 -2.14 4.90
CA GLU A 97 4.17 -2.63 5.06
C GLU A 97 4.37 -3.86 4.18
N THR A 98 5.59 -4.05 3.68
CA THR A 98 5.95 -5.30 3.02
C THR A 98 6.32 -6.35 4.05
N GLU A 99 6.37 -7.60 3.61
CA GLU A 99 7.07 -8.62 4.37
C GLU A 99 8.56 -8.30 4.46
N SER A 100 9.20 -8.81 5.50
CA SER A 100 10.64 -8.63 5.71
C SER A 100 11.45 -9.41 4.69
N PHE A 101 12.48 -8.79 4.16
CA PHE A 101 13.44 -9.37 3.24
C PHE A 101 14.86 -9.32 3.82
N THR A 102 15.58 -10.44 3.77
CA THR A 102 17.01 -10.47 4.09
C THR A 102 17.81 -10.58 2.80
N TRP A 103 18.63 -9.55 2.53
CA TRP A 103 19.47 -9.58 1.35
C TRP A 103 20.69 -10.51 1.56
N LYS A 104 20.65 -11.67 0.89
CA LYS A 104 21.66 -12.72 1.02
C LYS A 104 22.92 -12.39 0.22
N ALA A 105 23.71 -11.45 0.69
CA ALA A 105 25.02 -11.09 0.15
C ALA A 105 26.04 -10.94 1.28
N ASN A 106 27.34 -10.83 0.93
CA ASN A 106 28.35 -10.46 1.90
C ASN A 106 28.22 -8.97 2.25
N GLU A 107 28.55 -8.60 3.48
CA GLU A 107 28.48 -7.21 4.00
C GLU A 107 29.30 -6.18 3.22
N ALA A 108 30.31 -6.62 2.44
CA ALA A 108 31.10 -5.76 1.58
C ALA A 108 30.31 -5.27 0.35
N PHE A 109 29.25 -5.95 -0.02
CA PHE A 109 28.34 -5.53 -1.08
C PHE A 109 27.26 -4.64 -0.50
N THR A 110 26.96 -3.56 -1.21
CA THR A 110 25.89 -2.64 -0.86
C THR A 110 25.00 -2.36 -2.05
N ILE A 111 23.70 -2.22 -1.77
CA ILE A 111 22.74 -1.69 -2.73
C ILE A 111 22.19 -0.37 -2.19
N THR A 112 21.87 0.53 -3.11
CA THR A 112 21.11 1.73 -2.81
C THR A 112 19.76 1.62 -3.52
N ILE A 113 18.69 1.65 -2.71
CA ILE A 113 17.31 1.58 -3.16
C ILE A 113 16.79 3.01 -3.28
N HIS A 114 16.27 3.37 -4.46
CA HIS A 114 15.75 4.70 -4.74
C HIS A 114 14.25 4.74 -4.48
N LEU A 115 13.87 5.06 -3.25
CA LEU A 115 12.48 5.11 -2.81
C LEU A 115 11.80 6.40 -3.27
N GLU A 116 10.55 6.28 -3.69
CA GLU A 116 9.70 7.42 -3.99
C GLU A 116 9.17 8.11 -2.71
N ASN A 117 8.68 9.33 -2.85
CA ASN A 117 8.03 10.03 -1.74
C ASN A 117 6.82 9.25 -1.22
N GLY A 118 6.70 9.13 0.09
CA GLY A 118 5.65 8.36 0.75
C GLY A 118 6.01 6.91 1.03
N VAL A 119 7.28 6.52 0.81
CA VAL A 119 7.82 5.21 1.19
C VAL A 119 9.10 5.37 2.00
N SER A 120 9.23 4.57 3.04
CA SER A 120 10.43 4.45 3.86
C SER A 120 10.90 3.00 3.93
N LEU A 121 12.18 2.79 4.14
CA LEU A 121 12.77 1.51 4.46
C LEU A 121 13.06 1.46 5.96
N VAL A 122 12.60 0.40 6.60
CA VAL A 122 12.95 0.04 7.97
C VAL A 122 14.01 -1.05 7.91
N ASN A 123 15.23 -0.74 8.30
CA ASN A 123 16.33 -1.71 8.41
C ASN A 123 16.25 -2.37 9.79
N GLU A 124 15.77 -3.61 9.82
CA GLU A 124 15.53 -4.36 11.06
C GLU A 124 16.85 -4.78 11.74
N THR A 125 17.93 -4.92 10.97
CA THR A 125 19.25 -5.27 11.53
C THR A 125 19.86 -4.11 12.31
N THR A 126 19.69 -2.88 11.81
CA THR A 126 20.28 -1.67 12.42
C THR A 126 19.29 -0.86 13.25
N GLY A 127 17.98 -1.17 13.16
CA GLY A 127 16.90 -0.42 13.80
C GLY A 127 16.64 0.98 13.18
N LYS A 128 17.20 1.27 12.01
CA LYS A 128 17.09 2.58 11.37
C LYS A 128 15.98 2.61 10.34
N THR A 129 15.27 3.74 10.26
CA THR A 129 14.30 4.04 9.22
C THR A 129 14.81 5.20 8.37
N ALA A 130 14.72 5.07 7.05
CA ALA A 130 15.16 6.09 6.10
C ALA A 130 14.27 6.13 4.85
N SER A 131 14.28 7.26 4.14
CA SER A 131 13.53 7.52 2.91
C SER A 131 14.46 8.04 1.82
N GLY A 132 13.97 8.08 0.58
CA GLY A 132 14.76 8.51 -0.57
C GLY A 132 15.81 7.47 -0.96
N ASN A 133 17.07 7.85 -1.08
CA ASN A 133 18.16 6.94 -1.44
C ASN A 133 18.65 6.22 -0.18
N VAL A 134 18.31 4.96 -0.03
CA VAL A 134 18.65 4.17 1.17
C VAL A 134 19.60 3.05 0.81
N THR A 135 20.77 3.05 1.49
CA THR A 135 21.78 2.01 1.29
C THR A 135 21.59 0.87 2.30
N VAL A 136 21.60 -0.35 1.77
CA VAL A 136 21.51 -1.62 2.51
C VAL A 136 22.75 -2.44 2.24
N LYS A 137 23.33 -3.03 3.28
CA LYS A 137 24.47 -3.95 3.17
C LYS A 137 24.02 -5.39 3.04
N GLY A 138 24.86 -6.21 2.44
CA GLY A 138 24.63 -7.65 2.42
C GLY A 138 24.46 -8.22 3.84
N GLY A 139 23.54 -9.14 4.01
CA GLY A 139 23.15 -9.72 5.28
C GLY A 139 22.11 -8.95 6.08
N GLU A 140 21.85 -7.69 5.74
CA GLU A 140 20.85 -6.89 6.43
C GLU A 140 19.44 -7.30 6.05
N LYS A 141 18.56 -7.26 7.06
CA LYS A 141 17.12 -7.53 6.95
C LYS A 141 16.35 -6.21 6.97
N PHE A 142 15.39 -6.06 6.06
CA PHE A 142 14.59 -4.84 5.96
C PHE A 142 13.18 -5.13 5.42
N HIS A 143 12.29 -4.16 5.59
CA HIS A 143 11.00 -4.08 4.92
C HIS A 143 10.71 -2.63 4.51
N LEU A 144 9.75 -2.45 3.62
CA LEU A 144 9.30 -1.15 3.16
C LEU A 144 7.98 -0.79 3.81
N VAL A 145 7.80 0.50 4.13
CA VAL A 145 6.61 1.04 4.79
C VAL A 145 6.05 2.20 3.97
N ALA A 146 4.75 2.15 3.66
CA ALA A 146 4.05 3.28 3.09
C ALA A 146 3.76 4.31 4.19
N THR A 147 4.37 5.48 4.10
CA THR A 147 4.21 6.61 5.05
C THR A 147 3.15 7.60 4.61
N THR A 148 2.68 7.49 3.36
CA THR A 148 1.60 8.32 2.84
C THR A 148 0.23 7.80 3.26
N ALA A 149 -0.71 8.70 3.49
CA ALA A 149 -2.12 8.34 3.68
C ALA A 149 -2.78 7.86 2.38
N ASN A 150 -2.15 8.10 1.24
CA ASN A 150 -2.65 7.82 -0.09
C ASN A 150 -1.75 6.79 -0.82
N MET A 151 -1.83 5.54 -0.41
CA MET A 151 -1.03 4.46 -0.97
C MET A 151 -1.33 4.21 -2.45
N GLY A 152 -2.53 4.49 -2.92
CA GLY A 152 -2.89 4.35 -4.33
C GLY A 152 -2.12 5.29 -5.28
N SER A 153 -1.35 6.25 -4.78
CA SER A 153 -0.45 7.09 -5.58
C SER A 153 0.94 6.50 -5.75
N LEU A 154 1.29 5.44 -5.02
CA LEU A 154 2.60 4.83 -5.07
C LEU A 154 2.77 3.98 -6.33
N LYS A 155 3.92 4.11 -6.97
CA LYS A 155 4.26 3.36 -8.19
C LYS A 155 4.70 1.94 -7.90
N GLY A 156 5.26 1.70 -6.72
CA GLY A 156 5.72 0.40 -6.27
C GLY A 156 6.92 -0.16 -7.06
N LYS A 157 7.69 0.69 -7.73
CA LYS A 157 8.87 0.30 -8.49
C LYS A 157 10.05 1.15 -8.07
N TYR A 158 11.03 0.53 -7.46
CA TYR A 158 12.17 1.20 -6.83
C TYR A 158 13.45 0.72 -7.49
N ALA A 159 14.09 1.61 -8.27
CA ALA A 159 15.37 1.32 -8.90
C ALA A 159 16.45 1.03 -7.86
N ILE A 160 17.38 0.15 -8.20
CA ILE A 160 18.50 -0.23 -7.35
C ILE A 160 19.80 0.08 -8.07
N THR A 161 20.74 0.69 -7.35
CA THR A 161 22.13 0.77 -7.75
C THR A 161 23.00 0.00 -6.76
N SER A 162 24.16 -0.48 -7.18
CA SER A 162 25.07 -1.23 -6.32
C SER A 162 26.49 -0.71 -6.43
N ASN A 163 27.30 -0.97 -5.41
CA ASN A 163 28.73 -0.62 -5.43
C ASN A 163 29.56 -1.52 -6.33
N PHE A 164 29.04 -2.72 -6.68
CA PHE A 164 29.67 -3.68 -7.57
C PHE A 164 28.64 -4.31 -8.49
N PRO A 165 29.04 -4.89 -9.65
CA PRO A 165 28.14 -5.68 -10.48
C PRO A 165 27.46 -6.78 -9.68
N LEU A 166 26.11 -6.86 -9.75
CA LEU A 166 25.33 -7.75 -8.92
C LEU A 166 25.30 -9.19 -9.41
N ASP A 167 25.60 -9.44 -10.68
CA ASP A 167 25.56 -10.76 -11.30
C ASP A 167 26.83 -10.97 -12.12
N PHE A 168 27.94 -11.32 -11.44
CA PHE A 168 29.23 -11.54 -12.07
C PHE A 168 29.43 -13.03 -12.37
N HIS A 169 29.62 -13.34 -13.64
CA HIS A 169 29.86 -14.69 -14.14
C HIS A 169 31.29 -14.85 -14.66
N ALA A 170 31.79 -16.08 -14.61
CA ALA A 170 33.03 -16.46 -15.26
C ALA A 170 32.74 -17.48 -16.36
N MET A 171 33.34 -17.29 -17.51
CA MET A 171 33.30 -18.20 -18.64
C MET A 171 34.70 -18.64 -18.98
N LEU A 172 34.89 -19.92 -19.28
CA LEU A 172 36.10 -20.48 -19.82
C LEU A 172 35.81 -20.96 -21.24
N LEU A 173 36.49 -20.37 -22.21
CA LEU A 173 36.50 -20.82 -23.58
C LEU A 173 37.64 -21.82 -23.76
N LYS A 174 37.31 -23.09 -23.96
CA LYS A 174 38.24 -24.16 -24.24
C LYS A 174 38.59 -24.16 -25.74
N LEU A 175 39.87 -24.15 -26.03
CA LEU A 175 40.36 -24.17 -27.42
C LEU A 175 41.16 -25.45 -27.63
N GLU A 176 40.89 -26.19 -28.73
CA GLU A 176 41.46 -27.53 -28.96
C GLU A 176 42.99 -27.50 -29.22
N SER A 177 43.54 -26.38 -29.68
CA SER A 177 44.94 -26.25 -30.10
C SER A 177 45.68 -25.01 -29.58
N SER A 178 45.10 -24.31 -28.60
CA SER A 178 45.71 -23.12 -28.04
C SER A 178 45.30 -22.95 -26.58
N GLN A 179 45.84 -21.95 -25.90
CA GLN A 179 45.57 -21.65 -24.48
C GLN A 179 44.08 -21.34 -24.26
N ASP A 180 43.47 -21.95 -23.27
CA ASP A 180 42.10 -21.62 -22.83
C ASP A 180 41.99 -20.16 -22.39
N ILE A 181 40.86 -19.53 -22.67
CA ILE A 181 40.63 -18.13 -22.35
C ILE A 181 39.56 -18.02 -21.27
N GLY A 182 39.93 -17.49 -20.12
CA GLY A 182 38.99 -17.16 -19.04
C GLY A 182 38.58 -15.68 -19.10
N PHE A 183 37.30 -15.38 -19.07
CA PHE A 183 36.80 -14.01 -18.95
C PHE A 183 35.60 -13.90 -18.01
N GLY A 184 35.49 -12.73 -17.38
CA GLY A 184 34.35 -12.38 -16.56
C GLY A 184 33.36 -11.50 -17.35
N TYR A 185 32.08 -11.70 -17.09
CA TYR A 185 31.03 -10.82 -17.59
C TYR A 185 29.97 -10.63 -16.51
N TYR A 186 29.21 -9.57 -16.63
CA TYR A 186 28.07 -9.27 -15.76
C TYR A 186 26.94 -8.66 -16.58
N THR A 187 25.71 -8.89 -16.10
CA THR A 187 24.55 -8.20 -16.64
C THR A 187 24.52 -6.77 -16.12
N ASP A 188 24.14 -5.84 -16.99
CA ASP A 188 23.99 -4.45 -16.60
C ASP A 188 22.95 -4.34 -15.50
N SER A 189 23.31 -3.64 -14.41
CA SER A 189 22.43 -3.44 -13.27
C SER A 189 21.42 -2.31 -13.47
N SER A 190 21.40 -1.68 -14.64
CA SER A 190 20.53 -0.53 -14.93
C SER A 190 19.04 -0.82 -14.81
N ASP A 191 18.62 -2.09 -14.93
CA ASP A 191 17.23 -2.53 -14.89
C ASP A 191 16.83 -3.22 -13.58
N LEU A 192 17.73 -3.23 -12.59
CA LEU A 192 17.40 -3.85 -11.30
C LEU A 192 16.43 -2.97 -10.51
N GLN A 193 15.36 -3.58 -10.06
CA GLN A 193 14.34 -2.90 -9.26
C GLN A 193 13.71 -3.83 -8.21
N ILE A 194 13.27 -3.24 -7.12
CA ILE A 194 12.32 -3.86 -6.20
C ILE A 194 10.92 -3.48 -6.64
N THR A 195 10.03 -4.45 -6.72
CA THR A 195 8.61 -4.20 -7.01
C THR A 195 7.76 -4.50 -5.78
N VAL A 196 6.77 -3.66 -5.53
CA VAL A 196 5.78 -3.81 -4.45
C VAL A 196 4.42 -3.48 -5.02
N ASP A 197 3.48 -4.39 -4.88
CA ASP A 197 2.09 -4.14 -5.24
C ASP A 197 1.35 -3.49 -4.06
N TRP A 198 1.48 -2.17 -3.95
CA TRP A 198 0.73 -1.41 -2.95
C TRP A 198 -0.75 -1.45 -3.26
N PRO A 199 -1.65 -1.53 -2.23
CA PRO A 199 -3.08 -1.53 -2.45
C PRO A 199 -3.53 -0.26 -3.18
N GLU A 200 -4.31 -0.43 -4.23
CA GLU A 200 -4.99 0.69 -4.88
C GLU A 200 -6.12 1.17 -3.98
N GLU A 201 -5.92 2.27 -3.28
CA GLU A 201 -6.92 2.85 -2.40
C GLU A 201 -7.60 4.06 -3.04
N ALA A 202 -8.91 4.18 -2.79
CA ALA A 202 -9.72 5.34 -3.12
C ALA A 202 -10.51 5.76 -1.88
N VAL A 203 -10.76 7.06 -1.76
CA VAL A 203 -11.52 7.60 -0.62
C VAL A 203 -12.85 8.13 -1.10
N ILE A 204 -13.91 7.84 -0.33
CA ILE A 204 -15.23 8.46 -0.49
C ILE A 204 -15.47 9.35 0.72
N GLU A 205 -15.91 10.57 0.46
CA GLU A 205 -16.34 11.53 1.46
C GLU A 205 -17.75 12.02 1.10
N ILE A 206 -18.70 11.89 2.01
CA ILE A 206 -20.04 12.45 1.85
C ILE A 206 -20.19 13.71 2.68
N THR A 207 -21.04 14.63 2.21
CA THR A 207 -21.54 15.75 3.00
C THR A 207 -23.05 15.68 3.01
N LYS A 208 -23.62 15.44 4.19
CA LYS A 208 -25.06 15.36 4.42
C LYS A 208 -25.65 16.70 4.76
N LYS A 209 -26.72 17.07 4.05
CA LYS A 209 -27.38 18.36 4.24
C LYS A 209 -28.91 18.23 4.29
N ASP A 210 -29.52 19.15 5.00
CA ASP A 210 -30.95 19.42 4.92
C ASP A 210 -31.29 19.96 3.52
N GLY A 211 -32.30 19.36 2.88
CA GLY A 211 -32.68 19.70 1.52
C GLY A 211 -33.36 21.06 1.36
N ASP A 212 -33.94 21.58 2.44
CA ASP A 212 -34.67 22.86 2.42
C ASP A 212 -33.79 24.03 2.91
N THR A 213 -32.97 23.80 3.93
CA THR A 213 -32.17 24.86 4.57
C THR A 213 -30.69 24.85 4.14
N GLY A 214 -30.20 23.74 3.59
CA GLY A 214 -28.79 23.54 3.25
C GLY A 214 -27.87 23.33 4.46
N LYS A 215 -28.38 23.27 5.68
CA LYS A 215 -27.60 23.01 6.88
C LYS A 215 -27.01 21.61 6.86
N ASN A 216 -25.84 21.46 7.43
CA ASN A 216 -25.19 20.16 7.60
C ASN A 216 -25.91 19.32 8.64
N LEU A 217 -26.01 18.00 8.40
CA LEU A 217 -26.74 17.06 9.23
C LEU A 217 -25.82 15.97 9.77
N ALA A 218 -25.78 15.83 11.10
CA ALA A 218 -25.07 14.77 11.79
C ALA A 218 -25.94 13.52 11.95
N GLY A 219 -25.31 12.34 12.11
CA GLY A 219 -25.98 11.09 12.47
C GLY A 219 -26.45 10.23 11.30
N ALA A 220 -26.34 10.69 10.05
CA ALA A 220 -26.64 9.85 8.88
C ALA A 220 -25.62 8.73 8.73
N VAL A 221 -26.07 7.51 8.42
CA VAL A 221 -25.22 6.34 8.14
C VAL A 221 -25.47 5.87 6.72
N TYR A 222 -24.40 5.74 5.94
CA TYR A 222 -24.43 5.23 4.58
C TYR A 222 -23.75 3.86 4.49
N GLY A 223 -24.28 2.99 3.62
CA GLY A 223 -23.61 1.78 3.17
C GLY A 223 -22.98 2.03 1.83
N VAL A 224 -21.79 1.46 1.63
CA VAL A 224 -21.12 1.36 0.32
C VAL A 224 -21.36 -0.04 -0.22
N TYR A 225 -21.88 -0.14 -1.43
CA TYR A 225 -22.27 -1.40 -2.05
C TYR A 225 -21.54 -1.61 -3.38
N SER A 226 -21.27 -2.87 -3.72
CA SER A 226 -20.65 -3.21 -5.00
C SER A 226 -21.62 -3.24 -6.18
N ASP A 227 -22.93 -3.31 -5.92
CA ASP A 227 -23.97 -3.42 -6.94
C ASP A 227 -25.00 -2.28 -6.82
N ASN A 228 -25.59 -1.90 -7.94
CA ASN A 228 -26.58 -0.83 -8.02
C ASN A 228 -27.88 -1.13 -7.23
N ALA A 229 -28.23 -2.40 -7.10
CA ALA A 229 -29.38 -2.82 -6.27
C ALA A 229 -29.11 -2.67 -4.77
N CYS A 230 -27.89 -2.34 -4.37
CA CYS A 230 -27.45 -2.20 -2.98
C CYS A 230 -27.75 -3.45 -2.12
N THR A 231 -27.47 -4.63 -2.68
CA THR A 231 -27.63 -5.92 -1.99
C THR A 231 -26.33 -6.44 -1.40
N LYS A 232 -25.18 -6.05 -1.98
CA LYS A 232 -23.85 -6.51 -1.60
C LYS A 232 -23.07 -5.39 -0.90
N LEU A 233 -23.22 -5.34 0.42
CA LEU A 233 -22.54 -4.34 1.26
C LEU A 233 -21.03 -4.61 1.28
N ILE A 234 -20.23 -3.59 0.95
CA ILE A 234 -18.77 -3.58 1.11
C ILE A 234 -18.42 -3.13 2.52
N VAL A 235 -18.95 -1.95 2.93
CA VAL A 235 -18.67 -1.36 4.24
C VAL A 235 -19.78 -0.38 4.64
N LYS A 236 -19.99 -0.22 5.94
CA LYS A 236 -20.77 0.89 6.50
C LYS A 236 -19.85 2.05 6.80
N MET A 237 -20.20 3.24 6.32
CA MET A 237 -19.51 4.47 6.67
C MET A 237 -19.80 4.84 8.14
N PRO A 238 -18.87 5.53 8.83
CA PRO A 238 -19.17 6.15 10.12
C PRO A 238 -20.38 7.08 10.02
N PRO A 239 -21.12 7.33 11.12
CA PRO A 239 -22.15 8.37 11.13
C PRO A 239 -21.57 9.72 10.73
N THR A 240 -22.34 10.55 10.02
CA THR A 240 -21.92 11.93 9.72
C THR A 240 -21.71 12.72 11.00
N ASP A 241 -20.65 13.51 11.03
CA ASP A 241 -20.26 14.37 12.14
C ASP A 241 -21.10 15.69 12.17
N SER A 242 -20.77 16.62 13.08
CA SER A 242 -21.41 17.93 13.19
C SER A 242 -21.29 18.79 11.93
N ASN A 243 -20.31 18.52 11.06
CA ASN A 243 -20.13 19.16 9.77
C ASN A 243 -20.89 18.44 8.64
N GLY A 244 -21.69 17.42 8.99
CA GLY A 244 -22.37 16.56 8.03
C GLY A 244 -21.43 15.64 7.25
N SER A 245 -20.17 15.50 7.66
CA SER A 245 -19.16 14.76 6.93
C SER A 245 -19.03 13.34 7.43
N SER A 246 -18.87 12.40 6.50
CA SER A 246 -18.43 11.03 6.78
C SER A 246 -17.48 10.58 5.67
N ARG A 247 -16.46 9.78 6.04
CA ARG A 247 -15.39 9.37 5.15
C ARG A 247 -15.05 7.90 5.32
N VAL A 248 -14.71 7.23 4.20
CA VAL A 248 -14.23 5.85 4.19
C VAL A 248 -13.16 5.68 3.13
N THR A 249 -12.14 4.88 3.44
CA THR A 249 -11.12 4.43 2.49
C THR A 249 -11.46 3.02 2.04
N LEU A 250 -11.37 2.77 0.73
CA LEU A 250 -11.67 1.49 0.10
C LEU A 250 -10.48 1.02 -0.72
N THR A 251 -10.18 -0.26 -0.68
CA THR A 251 -9.36 -0.89 -1.71
C THR A 251 -10.18 -0.96 -3.00
N LYS A 252 -9.64 -0.42 -4.09
CA LYS A 252 -10.34 -0.36 -5.36
C LYS A 252 -10.36 -1.74 -6.02
N THR A 253 -11.49 -2.41 -5.97
CA THR A 253 -11.74 -3.68 -6.67
C THR A 253 -12.60 -3.51 -7.92
N GLN A 254 -13.22 -2.32 -8.09
CA GLN A 254 -14.07 -1.96 -9.22
C GLN A 254 -14.08 -0.44 -9.42
N ASP A 255 -14.52 0.05 -10.57
CA ASP A 255 -14.50 1.49 -10.89
C ASP A 255 -15.63 2.27 -10.24
N THR A 256 -16.77 1.66 -10.00
CA THR A 256 -17.95 2.34 -9.45
C THR A 256 -18.53 1.55 -8.30
N VAL A 257 -18.80 2.23 -7.21
CA VAL A 257 -19.56 1.70 -6.05
C VAL A 257 -20.82 2.52 -5.86
N TYR A 258 -21.75 2.01 -5.04
CA TYR A 258 -23.03 2.65 -4.83
C TYR A 258 -23.23 2.98 -3.36
N LEU A 259 -23.61 4.23 -3.09
CA LEU A 259 -23.95 4.71 -1.75
C LEU A 259 -25.46 4.64 -1.56
N LYS A 260 -25.90 4.07 -0.45
CA LYS A 260 -27.30 4.08 -0.04
C LYS A 260 -27.39 4.39 1.45
N GLU A 261 -28.34 5.25 1.79
CA GLU A 261 -28.60 5.57 3.18
C GLU A 261 -29.17 4.38 3.93
N ILE A 262 -28.62 4.07 5.10
CA ILE A 262 -29.10 3.02 6.02
C ILE A 262 -29.90 3.64 7.15
N THR A 263 -29.42 4.78 7.68
CA THR A 263 -30.05 5.50 8.79
C THR A 263 -30.03 7.00 8.46
N ALA A 264 -31.20 7.64 8.50
CA ALA A 264 -31.30 9.08 8.37
C ALA A 264 -31.00 9.78 9.72
N PRO A 265 -30.64 11.06 9.71
CA PRO A 265 -30.62 11.88 10.92
C PRO A 265 -31.99 11.91 11.61
N GLU A 266 -32.00 12.22 12.92
CA GLU A 266 -33.23 12.35 13.68
C GLU A 266 -34.15 13.42 13.08
N GLY A 267 -35.43 13.10 12.88
CA GLY A 267 -36.43 13.99 12.26
C GLY A 267 -36.41 14.02 10.72
N TYR A 268 -35.62 13.17 10.08
CA TYR A 268 -35.54 13.06 8.62
C TYR A 268 -35.98 11.70 8.11
N VAL A 269 -36.33 11.63 6.84
CA VAL A 269 -36.76 10.40 6.16
C VAL A 269 -35.58 9.77 5.43
N VAL A 270 -35.35 8.47 5.65
CA VAL A 270 -34.33 7.69 4.93
C VAL A 270 -34.55 7.78 3.42
N GLN A 271 -33.53 8.16 2.68
CA GLN A 271 -33.57 8.21 1.22
C GLN A 271 -33.51 6.81 0.61
N ALA A 272 -34.50 6.48 -0.20
CA ALA A 272 -34.53 5.19 -0.91
C ALA A 272 -33.55 5.12 -2.08
N SER A 273 -33.12 6.27 -2.62
CA SER A 273 -32.25 6.37 -3.78
C SER A 273 -30.80 5.95 -3.46
N SER A 274 -30.14 5.32 -4.44
CA SER A 274 -28.70 5.05 -4.40
C SER A 274 -27.96 6.05 -5.30
N TYR A 275 -26.67 6.27 -4.99
CA TYR A 275 -25.78 7.15 -5.75
C TYR A 275 -24.59 6.34 -6.27
N GLY A 276 -24.40 6.29 -7.60
CA GLY A 276 -23.19 5.72 -8.18
C GLY A 276 -21.99 6.65 -7.98
N VAL A 277 -20.92 6.15 -7.38
CA VAL A 277 -19.70 6.90 -7.08
C VAL A 277 -18.52 6.25 -7.78
N LYS A 278 -17.84 7.00 -8.64
CA LYS A 278 -16.63 6.52 -9.31
C LYS A 278 -15.44 6.58 -8.36
N LEU A 279 -14.73 5.46 -8.19
CA LEU A 279 -13.51 5.38 -7.42
C LEU A 279 -12.31 5.79 -8.29
N VAL A 280 -11.56 6.78 -7.81
CA VAL A 280 -10.31 7.22 -8.44
C VAL A 280 -9.17 6.93 -7.46
N VAL A 281 -8.27 6.03 -7.86
CA VAL A 281 -7.11 5.65 -7.05
C VAL A 281 -6.33 6.90 -6.64
N GLY A 282 -5.95 6.95 -5.39
CA GLY A 282 -5.18 8.06 -4.86
C GLY A 282 -5.96 9.36 -4.64
N SER A 283 -7.28 9.36 -4.81
CA SER A 283 -8.10 10.57 -4.72
C SER A 283 -9.29 10.40 -3.79
N THR A 284 -9.82 11.52 -3.32
CA THR A 284 -11.09 11.57 -2.58
C THR A 284 -12.22 11.98 -3.51
N THR A 285 -13.18 11.09 -3.71
CA THR A 285 -14.43 11.42 -4.40
C THR A 285 -15.41 11.98 -3.39
N LYS A 286 -15.91 13.19 -3.63
CA LYS A 286 -16.85 13.88 -2.75
C LYS A 286 -18.27 13.79 -3.30
N GLN A 287 -19.25 13.46 -2.44
CA GLN A 287 -20.66 13.38 -2.75
C GLN A 287 -21.49 14.17 -1.74
N THR A 288 -22.26 15.13 -2.21
CA THR A 288 -23.26 15.81 -1.38
C THR A 288 -24.58 15.07 -1.48
N VAL A 289 -25.21 14.80 -0.34
CA VAL A 289 -26.50 14.11 -0.21
C VAL A 289 -27.43 14.91 0.70
N THR A 290 -28.72 14.88 0.38
CA THR A 290 -29.72 15.70 1.11
C THR A 290 -30.87 14.84 1.59
N ASP A 291 -31.47 15.18 2.74
CA ASP A 291 -32.72 14.61 3.23
C ASP A 291 -33.84 15.62 3.30
N LYS A 292 -35.06 15.11 3.31
CA LYS A 292 -36.26 15.87 3.61
C LYS A 292 -36.73 15.57 5.02
N GLU A 293 -37.20 16.61 5.70
CA GLU A 293 -37.78 16.47 7.03
C GLU A 293 -38.99 15.54 7.02
N GLN A 294 -39.11 14.77 8.08
CA GLN A 294 -40.29 13.92 8.32
C GLN A 294 -41.48 14.79 8.65
N LYS A 295 -42.60 14.58 7.95
CA LYS A 295 -43.88 15.27 8.19
C LYS A 295 -44.87 14.30 8.76
N GLY A 296 -45.65 14.75 9.74
CA GLY A 296 -46.79 14.03 10.32
C GLY A 296 -48.12 14.61 9.81
N ASN A 297 -49.14 13.80 9.85
CA ASN A 297 -50.52 14.21 9.58
C ASN A 297 -51.35 14.06 10.82
N LEU A 298 -52.23 15.03 11.13
CA LEU A 298 -53.21 14.95 12.17
C LEU A 298 -54.57 14.73 11.54
N THR A 299 -55.29 13.68 11.92
CA THR A 299 -56.68 13.42 11.54
C THR A 299 -57.55 13.43 12.79
N VAL A 300 -58.57 14.27 12.77
CA VAL A 300 -59.51 14.39 13.90
C VAL A 300 -60.89 13.88 13.46
N TYR A 301 -61.46 12.99 14.22
CA TYR A 301 -62.80 12.49 14.01
C TYR A 301 -63.72 13.04 15.09
N LYS A 302 -64.84 13.63 14.67
CA LYS A 302 -65.94 14.01 15.60
C LYS A 302 -66.93 12.88 15.68
N GLU A 303 -67.22 12.40 16.85
CA GLU A 303 -68.31 11.49 17.16
C GLU A 303 -69.26 12.14 18.14
N GLY A 304 -70.52 11.80 18.05
CA GLY A 304 -71.57 12.26 18.96
C GLY A 304 -72.77 11.36 18.88
N GLU A 305 -73.61 11.45 19.93
CA GLU A 305 -74.86 10.76 19.98
C GLU A 305 -75.89 11.43 19.08
N VAL A 306 -76.49 10.65 18.22
CA VAL A 306 -77.52 11.09 17.26
C VAL A 306 -78.79 10.36 17.64
N PHE A 307 -79.88 11.11 17.82
CA PHE A 307 -81.17 10.57 17.96
C PHE A 307 -81.56 9.71 16.76
N VAL A 308 -81.94 8.45 17.03
CA VAL A 308 -82.31 7.48 15.99
C VAL A 308 -83.77 7.03 16.08
N GLY A 309 -84.39 7.29 17.16
CA GLY A 309 -85.78 6.94 17.35
C GLY A 309 -86.31 7.08 18.77
N ALA A 310 -87.58 6.93 18.95
CA ALA A 310 -88.25 6.83 20.27
C ALA A 310 -89.17 5.65 20.25
N VAL A 311 -89.17 4.90 21.35
CA VAL A 311 -90.18 3.81 21.64
C VAL A 311 -91.02 4.27 22.81
N SER A 312 -92.36 4.28 22.62
CA SER A 312 -93.29 4.64 23.68
C SER A 312 -94.06 3.41 24.09
N ASP A 313 -94.26 3.22 25.41
CA ASP A 313 -95.09 2.23 26.01
C ASP A 313 -95.93 2.86 27.15
N GLU A 314 -96.68 2.07 27.90
CA GLU A 314 -97.49 2.51 29.02
C GLU A 314 -96.72 3.14 30.20
N ASN A 315 -95.37 3.00 30.20
CA ASN A 315 -94.52 3.53 31.25
C ASN A 315 -93.81 4.83 30.80
N GLY A 316 -93.97 5.27 29.53
CA GLY A 316 -93.33 6.50 28.98
C GLY A 316 -92.70 6.31 27.65
N THR A 317 -91.92 7.33 27.28
CA THR A 317 -91.15 7.35 25.96
C THR A 317 -89.65 7.23 26.22
N LEU A 318 -89.02 6.20 25.67
CA LEU A 318 -87.62 5.96 25.70
C LEU A 318 -87.00 6.49 24.38
N PHE A 319 -86.10 7.46 24.47
CA PHE A 319 -85.37 7.98 23.36
C PHE A 319 -84.11 7.14 23.07
N GLN A 320 -83.89 6.76 21.82
CA GLN A 320 -82.76 5.95 21.40
C GLN A 320 -81.71 6.83 20.70
N TYR A 321 -80.44 6.68 21.09
CA TYR A 321 -79.31 7.40 20.53
C TYR A 321 -78.24 6.41 20.09
N GLU A 322 -77.62 6.71 18.99
CA GLU A 322 -76.40 5.98 18.50
C GLU A 322 -75.22 6.90 18.34
N LYS A 323 -74.04 6.42 18.70
CA LYS A 323 -72.79 7.11 18.42
C LYS A 323 -72.52 7.00 16.92
N ARG A 324 -72.44 8.14 16.25
CA ARG A 324 -72.11 8.23 14.82
C ARG A 324 -71.10 9.34 14.58
N ARG A 325 -70.27 9.19 13.50
CA ARG A 325 -69.44 10.27 13.02
C ARG A 325 -70.28 11.44 12.55
N GLN A 326 -69.91 12.63 13.00
CA GLN A 326 -70.64 13.85 12.71
C GLN A 326 -69.84 14.72 11.71
N LYS A 327 -70.50 15.23 10.68
CA LYS A 327 -69.97 16.19 9.71
C LYS A 327 -70.15 17.63 10.20
N GLY A 328 -69.28 18.55 9.74
CA GLY A 328 -69.44 19.99 9.93
C GLY A 328 -68.88 20.55 11.25
N ALA A 329 -68.23 19.70 12.07
CA ALA A 329 -67.51 20.22 13.26
C ALA A 329 -66.23 20.96 12.78
N VAL A 330 -66.01 22.15 13.30
CA VAL A 330 -64.83 22.98 13.02
C VAL A 330 -63.98 22.99 14.29
N TYR A 331 -62.69 22.74 14.11
CA TYR A 331 -61.71 22.77 15.15
C TYR A 331 -60.62 23.76 14.83
N ASN A 332 -60.19 24.52 15.81
CA ASN A 332 -58.91 25.26 15.76
C ASN A 332 -57.85 24.36 16.40
N VAL A 333 -56.71 24.25 15.72
CA VAL A 333 -55.55 23.51 16.24
C VAL A 333 -54.50 24.54 16.67
N TYR A 334 -54.12 24.46 17.93
CA TYR A 334 -53.14 25.33 18.52
C TYR A 334 -51.87 24.54 18.87
N ALA A 335 -50.70 25.11 18.63
CA ALA A 335 -49.44 24.51 19.06
C ALA A 335 -49.29 24.64 20.60
N ALA A 336 -49.12 23.53 21.31
CA ALA A 336 -48.90 23.53 22.74
C ALA A 336 -47.52 24.14 23.12
N GLU A 337 -46.60 24.07 22.23
CA GLU A 337 -45.24 24.64 22.30
C GLU A 337 -44.80 25.04 20.89
N ASP A 338 -43.67 25.76 20.75
CA ASP A 338 -43.11 26.10 19.45
C ASP A 338 -42.79 24.80 18.68
N ILE A 339 -43.38 24.64 17.51
CA ILE A 339 -43.08 23.51 16.62
C ILE A 339 -41.87 23.91 15.74
N VAL A 340 -40.73 23.29 16.08
CA VAL A 340 -39.47 23.52 15.40
C VAL A 340 -39.11 22.28 14.55
N THR A 341 -38.74 22.53 13.30
CA THR A 341 -38.27 21.45 12.43
C THR A 341 -36.92 20.89 12.89
N ALA A 342 -36.56 19.71 12.44
CA ALA A 342 -35.24 19.12 12.73
C ALA A 342 -34.08 20.04 12.25
N GLY A 343 -34.25 20.80 11.17
CA GLY A 343 -33.33 21.84 10.71
C GLY A 343 -33.27 23.10 11.57
N GLY A 344 -34.10 23.17 12.64
CA GLY A 344 -34.15 24.28 13.60
C GLY A 344 -34.96 25.48 13.15
N LYS A 345 -35.86 25.34 12.17
CA LYS A 345 -36.80 26.40 11.75
C LYS A 345 -38.09 26.28 12.53
N THR A 346 -38.51 27.34 13.22
CA THR A 346 -39.82 27.42 13.83
C THR A 346 -40.91 27.53 12.76
N VAL A 347 -41.80 26.55 12.67
CA VAL A 347 -42.88 26.51 11.68
C VAL A 347 -44.15 27.11 12.27
N TYR A 348 -44.47 26.77 13.50
CA TYR A 348 -45.60 27.33 14.26
C TYR A 348 -45.13 27.72 15.66
N LYS A 349 -45.61 28.86 16.13
CA LYS A 349 -45.36 29.31 17.49
C LYS A 349 -46.47 28.81 18.40
N LYS A 350 -46.15 28.69 19.67
CA LYS A 350 -47.13 28.40 20.74
C LYS A 350 -48.30 29.38 20.71
N GLY A 351 -49.53 28.86 20.74
CA GLY A 351 -50.75 29.64 20.78
C GLY A 351 -51.64 29.60 19.53
#